data_8b8e05e3be22a4e32b0bcb59da6ad165
#
_entry.id   8b8e05e3be22a4e32b0bcb59da6ad165
#
_cell.length_a   1.000
_cell.length_b   1.000
_cell.length_c   1.000
_cell.angle_alpha   90.00
_cell.angle_beta   90.00
_cell.angle_gamma   90.00
#
_symmetry.space_group_name_H-M   'P 1'
#
loop_
_entity.id
_entity.type
_entity.pdbx_description
1 polymer ?
#
loop_
_entity_poly.entity_id
_entity_poly.type
_entity_poly.pdbx_seq_one_letter_code
_entity_poly.pdbx_strand_id
1 'polypeptide(L)'
;MKNIPESKFNSKILLFGEYSLIYDSMALSIPFESFEGTLTFSPVKLNNEQAKESTAHMAQYAEYLKNLIQAGELKFVLDIDAFEEDIAQGIVFDSSIPQGYGVGSSGALVAALYEKYAIEKIPNTAELGNSQLIKLKEALAQMECYFHGKSSGLDPLICYMKRPMLINNKQSIDAVGMPETNINGKGGIFLIDTGMTGETQPLVNLFVEKCKEEGFLHVIKDELIPFNNNCIKSFLKGEVKDMFSNLKELSKFLLGRMSPMIPRKFRQLWKQGIETESYYLKLCGSGGGGFILGFTEDIEKAKIELKDYHIDVIHRF
;
A
#
# COMPACT_ATOMS: atom_id res chain seq x y z
N MET A 1 5.85 -34.04 10.35
CA MET A 1 5.64 -32.69 9.78
C MET A 1 6.80 -31.81 10.24
N LYS A 2 7.64 -31.31 9.35
CA LYS A 2 8.68 -30.34 9.71
C LYS A 2 7.96 -29.03 10.04
N ASN A 3 8.03 -28.54 11.28
CA ASN A 3 7.64 -27.19 11.64
C ASN A 3 8.58 -26.21 10.90
N ILE A 4 8.27 -25.89 9.66
CA ILE A 4 8.86 -24.72 9.00
C ILE A 4 8.14 -23.52 9.64
N PRO A 5 8.85 -22.58 10.25
CA PRO A 5 8.19 -21.41 10.82
C PRO A 5 7.42 -20.69 9.70
N GLU A 6 6.13 -20.50 9.92
CA GLU A 6 5.25 -19.82 8.96
C GLU A 6 5.72 -18.38 8.79
N SER A 7 6.06 -18.01 7.57
CA SER A 7 6.47 -16.65 7.28
C SER A 7 5.26 -15.71 7.33
N LYS A 8 5.36 -14.66 8.13
CA LYS A 8 4.35 -13.60 8.24
C LYS A 8 4.65 -12.49 7.26
N PHE A 9 3.62 -11.95 6.65
CA PHE A 9 3.70 -10.84 5.70
C PHE A 9 2.84 -9.68 6.20
N ASN A 10 3.51 -8.57 6.49
CA ASN A 10 2.87 -7.36 6.97
C ASN A 10 2.09 -6.67 5.86
N SER A 11 1.08 -5.93 6.23
CA SER A 11 0.45 -4.95 5.38
C SER A 11 1.43 -3.81 5.02
N LYS A 12 1.04 -2.90 4.16
CA LYS A 12 1.84 -1.75 3.77
C LYS A 12 1.02 -0.46 3.80
N ILE A 13 1.70 0.67 3.89
CA ILE A 13 1.10 2.00 3.71
C ILE A 13 1.88 2.74 2.62
N LEU A 14 1.17 3.25 1.62
CA LEU A 14 1.72 4.21 0.69
C LEU A 14 1.67 5.59 1.35
N LEU A 15 2.81 6.05 1.90
CA LEU A 15 2.89 7.35 2.57
C LEU A 15 2.70 8.50 1.59
N PHE A 16 3.29 8.39 0.39
CA PHE A 16 3.22 9.39 -0.67
C PHE A 16 3.27 8.71 -2.04
N GLY A 17 2.64 9.29 -3.05
CA GLY A 17 2.70 8.81 -4.43
C GLY A 17 1.35 8.41 -5.03
N GLU A 18 0.26 8.46 -4.27
CA GLU A 18 -1.07 8.11 -4.78
C GLU A 18 -1.39 8.91 -6.03
N TYR A 19 -1.84 8.22 -7.07
CA TYR A 19 -2.17 8.76 -8.37
C TYR A 19 -1.00 9.40 -9.14
N SER A 20 -0.16 10.21 -8.48
CA SER A 20 0.97 10.89 -9.11
C SER A 20 1.99 9.90 -9.71
N LEU A 21 2.15 8.71 -9.09
CA LEU A 21 3.03 7.65 -9.57
C LEU A 21 2.66 7.16 -11.00
N ILE A 22 1.39 7.27 -11.40
CA ILE A 22 0.93 6.95 -12.76
C ILE A 22 1.67 7.81 -13.79
N TYR A 23 2.01 9.04 -13.43
CA TYR A 23 2.72 10.04 -14.23
C TYR A 23 4.19 10.22 -13.81
N ASP A 24 4.81 9.14 -13.35
CA ASP A 24 6.26 9.05 -13.10
C ASP A 24 6.78 9.96 -11.97
N SER A 25 5.96 10.18 -10.93
CA SER A 25 6.41 10.84 -9.71
C SER A 25 7.18 9.89 -8.80
N MET A 26 7.77 10.46 -7.76
CA MET A 26 8.25 9.66 -6.63
C MET A 26 7.08 9.06 -5.84
N ALA A 27 7.37 7.94 -5.17
CA ALA A 27 6.49 7.38 -4.14
C ALA A 27 7.30 6.80 -2.99
N LEU A 28 6.73 6.84 -1.79
CA LEU A 28 7.31 6.25 -0.59
C LEU A 28 6.28 5.34 0.07
N SER A 29 6.63 4.07 0.20
CA SER A 29 5.79 3.09 0.87
C SER A 29 6.54 2.39 1.99
N ILE A 30 5.83 2.07 3.06
CA ILE A 30 6.38 1.45 4.25
C ILE A 30 5.63 0.17 4.61
N PRO A 31 6.28 -0.84 5.22
CA PRO A 31 5.56 -1.91 5.87
C PRO A 31 4.72 -1.36 7.04
N PHE A 32 3.59 -2.00 7.29
CA PHE A 32 2.69 -1.64 8.38
C PHE A 32 2.40 -2.88 9.21
N GLU A 33 3.02 -2.96 10.38
CA GLU A 33 3.07 -4.17 11.21
C GLU A 33 1.81 -4.44 12.03
N SER A 34 0.86 -3.49 12.07
CA SER A 34 -0.41 -3.67 12.81
C SER A 34 -1.29 -4.77 12.23
N PHE A 35 -1.09 -5.10 10.96
CA PHE A 35 -1.81 -6.16 10.27
C PHE A 35 -0.84 -7.08 9.55
N GLU A 36 -1.10 -8.38 9.61
CA GLU A 36 -0.27 -9.41 9.00
C GLU A 36 -1.11 -10.57 8.47
N GLY A 37 -0.54 -11.33 7.55
CA GLY A 37 -1.11 -12.57 7.06
C GLY A 37 -0.06 -13.65 6.91
N THR A 38 -0.47 -14.91 6.94
CA THR A 38 0.38 -16.08 6.76
C THR A 38 -0.34 -17.19 6.01
N LEU A 39 0.41 -17.98 5.23
CA LEU A 39 -0.11 -19.23 4.66
C LEU A 39 -0.01 -20.34 5.71
N THR A 40 -1.13 -20.97 6.02
CA THR A 40 -1.20 -22.00 7.08
C THR A 40 -2.28 -23.04 6.79
N PHE A 41 -2.12 -24.24 7.39
CA PHE A 41 -3.16 -25.29 7.42
C PHE A 41 -3.98 -25.25 8.72
N SER A 42 -3.60 -24.39 9.67
CA SER A 42 -4.23 -24.25 10.98
C SER A 42 -4.55 -22.79 11.28
N PRO A 43 -5.58 -22.23 10.62
CA PRO A 43 -5.91 -20.81 10.78
C PRO A 43 -6.38 -20.50 12.20
N VAL A 44 -5.96 -19.35 12.72
CA VAL A 44 -6.35 -18.83 14.05
C VAL A 44 -7.35 -17.69 13.91
N LYS A 45 -7.23 -16.92 12.82
CA LYS A 45 -8.04 -15.71 12.57
C LYS A 45 -9.31 -16.00 11.76
N LEU A 46 -9.36 -17.13 11.06
CA LEU A 46 -10.50 -17.52 10.21
C LEU A 46 -11.37 -18.57 10.92
N ASN A 47 -12.68 -18.42 10.81
CA ASN A 47 -13.59 -19.49 11.16
C ASN A 47 -13.68 -20.54 10.02
N ASN A 48 -14.37 -21.67 10.26
CA ASN A 48 -14.44 -22.77 9.30
C ASN A 48 -15.03 -22.39 7.93
N GLU A 49 -15.96 -21.46 7.87
CA GLU A 49 -16.58 -20.99 6.63
C GLU A 49 -15.59 -20.11 5.85
N GLN A 50 -15.00 -19.14 6.52
CA GLN A 50 -13.94 -18.29 5.96
C GLN A 50 -12.72 -19.09 5.47
N ALA A 51 -12.34 -20.15 6.19
CA ALA A 51 -11.27 -21.03 5.76
C ALA A 51 -11.61 -21.77 4.44
N LYS A 52 -12.85 -22.26 4.30
CA LYS A 52 -13.32 -22.88 3.05
C LYS A 52 -13.35 -21.89 1.89
N GLU A 53 -13.85 -20.68 2.14
CA GLU A 53 -13.85 -19.60 1.13
C GLU A 53 -12.43 -19.22 0.72
N SER A 54 -11.50 -19.11 1.67
CA SER A 54 -10.10 -18.85 1.40
C SER A 54 -9.47 -19.93 0.54
N THR A 55 -9.68 -21.23 0.87
CA THR A 55 -9.19 -22.35 0.06
C THR A 55 -9.79 -22.34 -1.36
N ALA A 56 -11.08 -22.08 -1.49
CA ALA A 56 -11.74 -21.98 -2.79
C ALA A 56 -11.16 -20.82 -3.64
N HIS A 57 -10.90 -19.68 -3.02
CA HIS A 57 -10.25 -18.56 -3.69
C HIS A 57 -8.80 -18.89 -4.11
N MET A 58 -8.05 -19.62 -3.28
CA MET A 58 -6.73 -20.12 -3.65
C MET A 58 -6.76 -21.03 -4.88
N ALA A 59 -7.79 -21.89 -5.00
CA ALA A 59 -7.95 -22.75 -6.17
C ALA A 59 -8.18 -21.95 -7.46
N GLN A 60 -9.02 -20.90 -7.41
CA GLN A 60 -9.24 -20.00 -8.55
C GLN A 60 -7.94 -19.23 -8.91
N TYR A 61 -7.17 -18.85 -7.90
CA TYR A 61 -5.91 -18.16 -8.12
C TYR A 61 -4.85 -19.10 -8.72
N ALA A 62 -4.79 -20.35 -8.27
CA ALA A 62 -3.90 -21.36 -8.87
C ALA A 62 -4.21 -21.59 -10.36
N GLU A 63 -5.49 -21.65 -10.75
CA GLU A 63 -5.92 -21.76 -12.14
C GLU A 63 -5.44 -20.56 -12.98
N TYR A 64 -5.56 -19.34 -12.45
CA TYR A 64 -5.03 -18.15 -13.11
C TYR A 64 -3.51 -18.23 -13.34
N LEU A 65 -2.75 -18.63 -12.30
CA LEU A 65 -1.28 -18.77 -12.41
C LEU A 65 -0.89 -19.88 -13.40
N LYS A 66 -1.63 -20.98 -13.41
CA LYS A 66 -1.45 -22.09 -14.34
C LYS A 66 -1.64 -21.64 -15.80
N ASN A 67 -2.66 -20.81 -16.05
CA ASN A 67 -2.88 -20.23 -17.37
C ASN A 67 -1.70 -19.33 -17.82
N LEU A 68 -1.13 -18.52 -16.92
CA LEU A 68 0.06 -17.73 -17.22
C LEU A 68 1.29 -18.60 -17.53
N ILE A 69 1.46 -19.70 -16.79
CA ILE A 69 2.55 -20.66 -17.01
C ILE A 69 2.39 -21.31 -18.41
N GLN A 70 1.20 -21.79 -18.73
CA GLN A 70 0.92 -22.43 -20.03
C GLN A 70 1.09 -21.47 -21.22
N ALA A 71 0.75 -20.20 -21.03
CA ALA A 71 0.97 -19.15 -22.02
C ALA A 71 2.45 -18.72 -22.16
N GLY A 72 3.32 -19.16 -21.25
CA GLY A 72 4.72 -18.73 -21.21
C GLY A 72 4.89 -17.26 -20.80
N GLU A 73 3.91 -16.69 -20.11
CA GLU A 73 3.90 -15.28 -19.73
C GLU A 73 4.54 -15.03 -18.37
N LEU A 74 4.58 -16.04 -17.48
CA LEU A 74 5.14 -15.88 -16.13
C LEU A 74 6.65 -15.67 -16.18
N LYS A 75 7.15 -14.59 -15.60
CA LYS A 75 8.57 -14.17 -15.66
C LYS A 75 9.49 -14.90 -14.68
N PHE A 76 8.99 -15.88 -13.96
CA PHE A 76 9.74 -16.71 -13.01
C PHE A 76 9.15 -18.11 -12.96
N VAL A 77 9.87 -19.05 -12.36
CA VAL A 77 9.40 -20.43 -12.22
C VAL A 77 8.63 -20.57 -10.90
N LEU A 78 7.40 -21.05 -10.99
CA LEU A 78 6.52 -21.31 -9.84
C LEU A 78 6.26 -22.81 -9.73
N ASP A 79 6.39 -23.37 -8.53
CA ASP A 79 5.99 -24.74 -8.20
C ASP A 79 4.47 -24.81 -8.04
N ILE A 80 3.78 -24.85 -9.18
CA ILE A 80 2.32 -24.86 -9.21
C ILE A 80 1.75 -26.16 -8.67
N ASP A 81 2.46 -27.28 -8.85
CA ASP A 81 2.02 -28.60 -8.38
C ASP A 81 2.04 -28.64 -6.87
N ALA A 82 3.09 -28.14 -6.21
CA ALA A 82 3.12 -28.01 -4.76
C ALA A 82 2.04 -27.08 -4.23
N PHE A 83 1.70 -26.01 -4.96
CA PHE A 83 0.61 -25.12 -4.55
C PHE A 83 -0.76 -25.82 -4.66
N GLU A 84 -1.03 -26.59 -5.73
CA GLU A 84 -2.26 -27.36 -5.90
C GLU A 84 -2.36 -28.47 -4.83
N GLU A 85 -1.27 -29.15 -4.48
CA GLU A 85 -1.22 -30.13 -3.40
C GLU A 85 -1.57 -29.52 -2.03
N ASP A 86 -1.02 -28.34 -1.72
CA ASP A 86 -1.31 -27.63 -0.48
C ASP A 86 -2.76 -27.13 -0.43
N ILE A 87 -3.34 -26.71 -1.55
CA ILE A 87 -4.76 -26.38 -1.65
C ILE A 87 -5.62 -27.60 -1.34
N ALA A 88 -5.29 -28.77 -1.90
CA ALA A 88 -6.01 -30.02 -1.64
C ALA A 88 -5.95 -30.41 -0.16
N GLN A 89 -4.90 -30.01 0.56
CA GLN A 89 -4.73 -30.20 2.01
C GLN A 89 -5.42 -29.09 2.85
N GLY A 90 -5.99 -28.08 2.21
CA GLY A 90 -6.76 -27.01 2.87
C GLY A 90 -5.90 -25.83 3.34
N ILE A 91 -4.82 -25.49 2.61
CA ILE A 91 -4.06 -24.28 2.92
C ILE A 91 -4.94 -23.02 2.77
N VAL A 92 -4.76 -22.07 3.67
CA VAL A 92 -5.46 -20.79 3.68
C VAL A 92 -4.47 -19.64 3.89
N PHE A 93 -4.88 -18.43 3.51
CA PHE A 93 -4.19 -17.21 3.93
C PHE A 93 -4.90 -16.65 5.16
N ASP A 94 -4.37 -16.95 6.35
CA ASP A 94 -4.89 -16.47 7.63
C ASP A 94 -4.40 -15.05 7.89
N SER A 95 -5.28 -14.05 7.70
CA SER A 95 -4.90 -12.64 7.64
C SER A 95 -5.79 -11.76 8.52
N SER A 96 -5.16 -10.78 9.18
CA SER A 96 -5.84 -9.66 9.84
C SER A 96 -5.92 -8.41 8.96
N ILE A 97 -5.33 -8.42 7.76
CA ILE A 97 -5.25 -7.26 6.87
C ILE A 97 -6.64 -6.95 6.31
N PRO A 98 -7.23 -5.78 6.59
CA PRO A 98 -8.58 -5.46 6.12
C PRO A 98 -8.59 -5.28 4.60
N GLN A 99 -9.55 -5.95 3.95
CA GLN A 99 -9.76 -5.83 2.50
C GLN A 99 -10.46 -4.52 2.15
N GLY A 100 -10.05 -3.90 1.04
CA GLY A 100 -10.64 -2.62 0.59
C GLY A 100 -10.19 -1.40 1.39
N TYR A 101 -9.16 -1.53 2.22
CA TYR A 101 -8.62 -0.44 3.06
C TYR A 101 -7.36 0.25 2.49
N GLY A 102 -6.88 -0.17 1.32
CA GLY A 102 -5.70 0.42 0.68
C GLY A 102 -4.36 0.03 1.33
N VAL A 103 -4.35 -0.96 2.21
CA VAL A 103 -3.18 -1.39 2.98
C VAL A 103 -2.51 -2.67 2.49
N GLY A 104 -2.83 -3.12 1.28
CA GLY A 104 -2.09 -4.17 0.58
C GLY A 104 -2.45 -5.60 0.98
N SER A 105 -3.74 -5.92 1.18
CA SER A 105 -4.18 -7.28 1.48
C SER A 105 -3.81 -8.28 0.37
N SER A 106 -4.08 -7.95 -0.90
CA SER A 106 -3.66 -8.77 -2.06
C SER A 106 -2.14 -8.87 -2.15
N GLY A 107 -1.44 -7.75 -1.91
CA GLY A 107 0.02 -7.71 -1.94
C GLY A 107 0.67 -8.66 -0.93
N ALA A 108 0.14 -8.74 0.29
CA ALA A 108 0.63 -9.65 1.32
C ALA A 108 0.41 -11.13 0.94
N LEU A 109 -0.74 -11.46 0.36
CA LEU A 109 -1.02 -12.80 -0.16
C LEU A 109 -0.06 -13.17 -1.30
N VAL A 110 0.12 -12.27 -2.28
CA VAL A 110 1.07 -12.49 -3.39
C VAL A 110 2.50 -12.69 -2.87
N ALA A 111 2.93 -11.87 -1.91
CA ALA A 111 4.24 -12.00 -1.29
C ALA A 111 4.42 -13.37 -0.58
N ALA A 112 3.39 -13.84 0.11
CA ALA A 112 3.39 -15.13 0.79
C ALA A 112 3.48 -16.30 -0.19
N LEU A 113 2.73 -16.25 -1.28
CA LEU A 113 2.76 -17.29 -2.33
C LEU A 113 4.09 -17.29 -3.08
N TYR A 114 4.63 -16.11 -3.42
CA TYR A 114 5.95 -16.02 -4.04
C TYR A 114 7.03 -16.61 -3.13
N GLU A 115 7.03 -16.24 -1.83
CA GLU A 115 7.99 -16.78 -0.87
C GLU A 115 7.91 -18.31 -0.77
N LYS A 116 6.72 -18.87 -0.77
CA LYS A 116 6.54 -20.31 -0.55
C LYS A 116 6.78 -21.14 -1.81
N TYR A 117 6.32 -20.69 -2.99
CA TYR A 117 6.25 -21.52 -4.19
C TYR A 117 7.15 -21.05 -5.34
N ALA A 118 7.79 -19.87 -5.30
CA ALA A 118 8.73 -19.51 -6.35
C ALA A 118 10.02 -20.33 -6.24
N ILE A 119 10.41 -20.95 -7.36
CA ILE A 119 11.69 -21.65 -7.51
C ILE A 119 12.74 -20.60 -7.94
N GLU A 120 13.97 -20.69 -7.40
CA GLU A 120 15.06 -19.73 -7.66
C GLU A 120 14.65 -18.27 -7.43
N LYS A 121 13.85 -18.05 -6.38
CA LYS A 121 13.33 -16.74 -6.04
C LYS A 121 14.43 -15.72 -5.75
N ILE A 122 14.14 -14.45 -6.08
CA ILE A 122 14.97 -13.33 -5.63
C ILE A 122 14.75 -13.19 -4.11
N PRO A 123 15.81 -13.36 -3.30
CA PRO A 123 15.64 -13.39 -1.83
C PRO A 123 15.32 -12.02 -1.27
N ASN A 124 14.61 -11.98 -0.14
CA ASN A 124 14.40 -10.75 0.62
C ASN A 124 15.66 -10.39 1.45
N THR A 125 16.68 -9.87 0.79
CA THR A 125 17.93 -9.42 1.45
C THR A 125 18.10 -7.91 1.33
N ALA A 126 18.95 -7.35 2.19
CA ALA A 126 19.23 -5.90 2.20
C ALA A 126 20.05 -5.43 0.98
N GLU A 127 20.69 -6.36 0.27
CA GLU A 127 21.71 -6.06 -0.75
C GLU A 127 21.16 -6.11 -2.19
N LEU A 128 19.83 -6.13 -2.38
CA LEU A 128 19.26 -6.15 -3.73
C LEU A 128 19.53 -4.82 -4.46
N GLY A 129 20.15 -4.93 -5.61
CA GLY A 129 20.31 -3.81 -6.52
C GLY A 129 19.00 -3.46 -7.24
N ASN A 130 18.93 -2.24 -7.78
CA ASN A 130 17.75 -1.73 -8.51
C ASN A 130 17.24 -2.70 -9.59
N SER A 131 18.13 -3.31 -10.38
CA SER A 131 17.74 -4.27 -11.44
C SER A 131 17.00 -5.49 -10.87
N GLN A 132 17.41 -6.00 -9.71
CA GLN A 132 16.75 -7.14 -9.06
C GLN A 132 15.40 -6.73 -8.49
N LEU A 133 15.31 -5.54 -7.88
CA LEU A 133 14.04 -4.98 -7.37
C LEU A 133 13.02 -4.77 -8.49
N ILE A 134 13.45 -4.27 -9.65
CA ILE A 134 12.58 -4.12 -10.83
C ILE A 134 12.08 -5.48 -11.32
N LYS A 135 12.97 -6.47 -11.48
CA LYS A 135 12.59 -7.83 -11.88
C LYS A 135 11.59 -8.45 -10.90
N LEU A 136 11.87 -8.33 -9.60
CA LEU A 136 10.98 -8.83 -8.55
C LEU A 136 9.61 -8.14 -8.60
N LYS A 137 9.59 -6.80 -8.71
CA LYS A 137 8.35 -6.04 -8.85
C LYS A 137 7.52 -6.51 -10.05
N GLU A 138 8.15 -6.74 -11.20
CA GLU A 138 7.47 -7.20 -12.41
C GLU A 138 6.89 -8.61 -12.26
N ALA A 139 7.63 -9.51 -11.62
CA ALA A 139 7.16 -10.86 -11.30
C ALA A 139 5.93 -10.82 -10.37
N LEU A 140 6.01 -10.05 -9.30
CA LEU A 140 4.92 -9.87 -8.34
C LEU A 140 3.71 -9.16 -8.95
N ALA A 141 3.93 -8.21 -9.89
CA ALA A 141 2.86 -7.55 -10.62
C ALA A 141 2.00 -8.53 -11.42
N GLN A 142 2.63 -9.51 -12.08
CA GLN A 142 1.91 -10.53 -12.84
C GLN A 142 0.98 -11.34 -11.94
N MET A 143 1.46 -11.74 -10.75
CA MET A 143 0.63 -12.43 -9.77
C MET A 143 -0.52 -11.55 -9.28
N GLU A 144 -0.26 -10.28 -8.98
CA GLU A 144 -1.27 -9.36 -8.44
C GLU A 144 -2.33 -8.92 -9.47
N CYS A 145 -2.06 -9.03 -10.77
CA CYS A 145 -3.03 -8.74 -11.82
C CYS A 145 -4.34 -9.56 -11.70
N TYR A 146 -4.30 -10.72 -11.06
CA TYR A 146 -5.50 -11.50 -10.75
C TYR A 146 -6.56 -10.69 -9.98
N PHE A 147 -6.13 -9.89 -9.02
CA PHE A 147 -7.03 -9.13 -8.13
C PHE A 147 -7.52 -7.82 -8.74
N HIS A 148 -6.72 -7.20 -9.62
CA HIS A 148 -6.94 -5.82 -10.05
C HIS A 148 -6.93 -5.63 -11.57
N GLY A 149 -6.76 -6.70 -12.35
CA GLY A 149 -6.61 -6.66 -13.81
C GLY A 149 -5.29 -6.02 -14.26
N LYS A 150 -4.86 -4.95 -13.61
CA LYS A 150 -3.54 -4.31 -13.80
C LYS A 150 -2.93 -4.00 -12.45
N SER A 151 -1.65 -4.33 -12.30
CA SER A 151 -0.89 -4.02 -11.09
C SER A 151 0.47 -3.41 -11.43
N SER A 152 0.93 -2.52 -10.55
CA SER A 152 2.30 -2.01 -10.57
C SER A 152 3.31 -2.96 -9.93
N GLY A 153 2.86 -3.93 -9.14
CA GLY A 153 3.66 -4.84 -8.34
C GLY A 153 4.31 -4.21 -7.10
N LEU A 154 3.97 -2.95 -6.78
CA LEU A 154 4.58 -2.25 -5.65
C LEU A 154 4.06 -2.77 -4.31
N ASP A 155 2.77 -3.00 -4.18
CA ASP A 155 2.17 -3.48 -2.95
C ASP A 155 2.78 -4.82 -2.52
N PRO A 156 2.80 -5.87 -3.37
CA PRO A 156 3.45 -7.11 -3.01
C PRO A 156 4.97 -7.00 -2.86
N LEU A 157 5.63 -6.10 -3.58
CA LEU A 157 7.06 -5.85 -3.38
C LEU A 157 7.34 -5.38 -1.96
N ILE A 158 6.58 -4.41 -1.43
CA ILE A 158 6.79 -3.88 -0.08
C ILE A 158 6.45 -4.93 0.98
N CYS A 159 5.33 -5.66 0.80
CA CYS A 159 4.97 -6.77 1.69
C CYS A 159 6.05 -7.87 1.72
N TYR A 160 6.69 -8.15 0.58
CA TYR A 160 7.77 -9.12 0.46
C TYR A 160 9.07 -8.61 1.07
N MET A 161 9.50 -7.39 0.71
CA MET A 161 10.76 -6.80 1.16
C MET A 161 10.76 -6.43 2.65
N LYS A 162 9.60 -6.19 3.26
CA LYS A 162 9.40 -5.84 4.68
C LYS A 162 10.26 -4.64 5.12
N ARG A 163 10.44 -3.67 4.24
CA ARG A 163 11.21 -2.45 4.49
C ARG A 163 10.66 -1.27 3.71
N PRO A 164 10.95 -0.04 4.14
CA PRO A 164 10.58 1.15 3.38
C PRO A 164 11.23 1.17 2.00
N MET A 165 10.42 1.45 0.98
CA MET A 165 10.84 1.50 -0.40
C MET A 165 10.54 2.88 -0.99
N LEU A 166 11.56 3.48 -1.56
CA LEU A 166 11.47 4.72 -2.32
C LEU A 166 11.44 4.37 -3.82
N ILE A 167 10.40 4.77 -4.47
CA ILE A 167 10.26 4.73 -5.92
C ILE A 167 10.63 6.12 -6.41
N ASN A 168 11.78 6.27 -7.06
CA ASN A 168 12.19 7.56 -7.64
C ASN A 168 11.47 7.84 -8.95
N ASN A 169 11.24 6.79 -9.75
CA ASN A 169 10.50 6.76 -11.00
C ASN A 169 10.20 5.29 -11.37
N LYS A 170 9.58 5.06 -12.54
CA LYS A 170 9.21 3.70 -13.00
C LYS A 170 10.39 2.72 -13.10
N GLN A 171 11.62 3.21 -13.24
CA GLN A 171 12.83 2.41 -13.47
C GLN A 171 13.82 2.46 -12.28
N SER A 172 13.49 3.17 -11.21
CA SER A 172 14.39 3.32 -10.07
C SER A 172 13.65 3.14 -8.76
N ILE A 173 14.02 2.08 -8.04
CA ILE A 173 13.47 1.69 -6.74
C ILE A 173 14.64 1.42 -5.80
N ASP A 174 14.59 1.99 -4.61
CA ASP A 174 15.61 1.83 -3.59
C ASP A 174 14.97 1.47 -2.24
N ALA A 175 15.64 0.61 -1.47
CA ALA A 175 15.36 0.47 -0.06
C ALA A 175 15.92 1.68 0.69
N VAL A 176 15.13 2.31 1.55
CA VAL A 176 15.53 3.51 2.29
C VAL A 176 15.32 3.33 3.79
N GLY A 177 16.07 4.10 4.58
CA GLY A 177 15.79 4.25 6.01
C GLY A 177 14.63 5.23 6.23
N MET A 178 13.86 4.99 7.29
CA MET A 178 12.92 5.99 7.81
C MET A 178 13.66 6.96 8.73
N PRO A 179 13.21 8.22 8.85
CA PRO A 179 13.63 9.07 9.95
C PRO A 179 13.41 8.36 11.28
N GLU A 180 14.31 8.57 12.25
CA GLU A 180 14.18 7.94 13.55
C GLU A 180 12.85 8.31 14.23
N THR A 181 12.16 7.30 14.74
CA THR A 181 10.94 7.52 15.51
C THR A 181 11.30 8.11 16.86
N ASN A 182 10.83 9.32 17.13
CA ASN A 182 10.93 9.93 18.43
C ASN A 182 9.67 9.63 19.25
N ILE A 183 9.72 8.65 20.15
CA ILE A 183 8.58 8.23 20.97
C ILE A 183 8.00 9.42 21.78
N ASN A 184 8.84 10.37 22.15
CA ASN A 184 8.45 11.59 22.87
C ASN A 184 8.15 12.77 21.94
N GLY A 185 8.23 12.56 20.61
CA GLY A 185 7.93 13.57 19.60
C GLY A 185 6.48 14.03 19.70
N LYS A 186 6.26 15.32 19.51
CA LYS A 186 4.91 15.91 19.52
C LYS A 186 4.19 15.66 18.19
N GLY A 187 4.91 15.69 17.10
CA GLY A 187 4.39 15.47 15.77
C GLY A 187 4.24 14.00 15.42
N GLY A 188 3.55 13.70 14.33
CA GLY A 188 3.45 12.33 13.84
C GLY A 188 2.52 12.14 12.67
N ILE A 189 2.50 10.88 12.23
CA ILE A 189 1.64 10.36 11.17
C ILE A 189 0.62 9.43 11.82
N PHE A 190 -0.63 9.55 11.41
CA PHE A 190 -1.72 8.73 11.94
C PHE A 190 -2.69 8.27 10.85
N LEU A 191 -3.46 7.25 11.15
CA LEU A 191 -4.55 6.74 10.33
C LEU A 191 -5.89 7.09 10.96
N ILE A 192 -6.86 7.44 10.13
CA ILE A 192 -8.29 7.53 10.50
C ILE A 192 -9.00 6.38 9.78
N ASP A 193 -9.69 5.52 10.54
CA ASP A 193 -10.58 4.52 9.96
C ASP A 193 -11.86 5.19 9.47
N THR A 194 -12.17 5.02 8.18
CA THR A 194 -13.41 5.57 7.61
C THR A 194 -14.64 4.74 7.95
N GLY A 195 -14.47 3.51 8.40
CA GLY A 195 -15.53 2.53 8.61
C GLY A 195 -16.23 2.07 7.30
N MET A 196 -15.58 2.27 6.16
CA MET A 196 -16.11 1.92 4.84
C MET A 196 -15.01 1.28 4.00
N THR A 197 -15.35 0.34 3.14
CA THR A 197 -14.44 -0.20 2.14
C THR A 197 -14.39 0.70 0.91
N GLY A 198 -13.23 0.83 0.27
CA GLY A 198 -13.04 1.55 -0.98
C GLY A 198 -12.88 0.60 -2.17
N GLU A 199 -13.32 1.03 -3.35
CA GLU A 199 -13.07 0.34 -4.61
C GLU A 199 -12.00 1.08 -5.40
N THR A 200 -10.87 0.42 -5.64
CA THR A 200 -9.70 1.06 -6.27
C THR A 200 -9.94 1.37 -7.75
N GLN A 201 -10.40 0.38 -8.53
CA GLN A 201 -10.42 0.49 -9.99
C GLN A 201 -11.31 1.63 -10.53
N PRO A 202 -12.54 1.86 -10.01
CA PRO A 202 -13.37 2.96 -10.49
C PRO A 202 -12.72 4.34 -10.28
N LEU A 203 -12.04 4.54 -9.15
CA LEU A 203 -11.39 5.81 -8.81
C LEU A 203 -10.14 6.05 -9.65
N VAL A 204 -9.34 5.01 -9.89
CA VAL A 204 -8.18 5.09 -10.79
C VAL A 204 -8.62 5.38 -12.21
N ASN A 205 -9.67 4.72 -12.71
CA ASN A 205 -10.22 4.99 -14.03
C ASN A 205 -10.72 6.44 -14.15
N LEU A 206 -11.45 6.94 -13.17
CA LEU A 206 -11.90 8.32 -13.12
C LEU A 206 -10.74 9.32 -13.20
N PHE A 207 -9.66 9.06 -12.46
CA PHE A 207 -8.47 9.91 -12.49
C PHE A 207 -7.79 9.89 -13.87
N VAL A 208 -7.58 8.71 -14.44
CA VAL A 208 -6.95 8.55 -15.75
C VAL A 208 -7.79 9.22 -16.85
N GLU A 209 -9.12 9.10 -16.79
CA GLU A 209 -10.02 9.80 -17.74
C GLU A 209 -9.88 11.32 -17.62
N LYS A 210 -9.88 11.87 -16.40
CA LYS A 210 -9.64 13.31 -16.18
C LYS A 210 -8.29 13.77 -16.72
N CYS A 211 -7.26 12.97 -16.62
CA CYS A 211 -5.93 13.30 -17.12
C CYS A 211 -5.83 13.30 -18.67
N LYS A 212 -6.86 12.84 -19.39
CA LYS A 212 -6.94 13.04 -20.85
C LYS A 212 -7.22 14.51 -21.21
N GLU A 213 -7.78 15.27 -20.28
CA GLU A 213 -7.91 16.72 -20.42
C GLU A 213 -6.53 17.36 -20.19
N GLU A 214 -5.97 18.00 -21.24
CA GLU A 214 -4.62 18.56 -21.22
C GLU A 214 -4.41 19.53 -20.04
N GLY A 215 -5.38 20.39 -19.77
CA GLY A 215 -5.32 21.33 -18.65
C GLY A 215 -5.23 20.64 -17.29
N PHE A 216 -5.95 19.53 -17.07
CA PHE A 216 -5.86 18.77 -15.81
C PHE A 216 -4.53 18.06 -15.70
N LEU A 217 -4.02 17.47 -16.78
CA LEU A 217 -2.70 16.82 -16.76
C LEU A 217 -1.56 17.80 -16.46
N HIS A 218 -1.64 19.05 -16.96
CA HIS A 218 -0.69 20.11 -16.60
C HIS A 218 -0.71 20.38 -15.09
N VAL A 219 -1.88 20.52 -14.50
CA VAL A 219 -2.03 20.74 -13.05
C VAL A 219 -1.47 19.56 -12.23
N ILE A 220 -1.64 18.32 -12.71
CA ILE A 220 -1.00 17.15 -12.07
C ILE A 220 0.54 17.27 -12.09
N LYS A 221 1.11 17.65 -13.23
CA LYS A 221 2.56 17.76 -13.40
C LYS A 221 3.17 18.96 -12.67
N ASP A 222 2.47 20.08 -12.64
CA ASP A 222 2.99 21.35 -12.15
C ASP A 222 2.71 21.57 -10.64
N GLU A 223 1.69 20.90 -10.09
CA GLU A 223 1.30 21.06 -8.69
C GLU A 223 1.40 19.75 -7.90
N LEU A 224 0.62 18.69 -8.26
CA LEU A 224 0.56 17.46 -7.48
C LEU A 224 1.91 16.77 -7.36
N ILE A 225 2.62 16.57 -8.48
CA ILE A 225 3.91 15.89 -8.51
C ILE A 225 4.97 16.66 -7.71
N PRO A 226 5.16 17.97 -7.86
CA PRO A 226 6.10 18.74 -7.04
C PRO A 226 5.78 18.67 -5.54
N PHE A 227 4.52 18.89 -5.13
CA PHE A 227 4.14 18.81 -3.72
C PHE A 227 4.44 17.42 -3.14
N ASN A 228 4.03 16.36 -3.83
CA ASN A 228 4.30 14.99 -3.44
C ASN A 228 5.81 14.71 -3.30
N ASN A 229 6.60 15.05 -4.32
CA ASN A 229 8.02 14.77 -4.35
C ASN A 229 8.80 15.57 -3.28
N ASN A 230 8.38 16.81 -3.03
CA ASN A 230 8.99 17.62 -1.98
C ASN A 230 8.65 17.09 -0.58
N CYS A 231 7.41 16.62 -0.34
CA CYS A 231 7.05 15.93 0.91
C CYS A 231 7.97 14.74 1.16
N ILE A 232 8.20 13.89 0.15
CA ILE A 232 9.07 12.71 0.28
C ILE A 232 10.50 13.12 0.60
N LYS A 233 11.06 14.06 -0.16
CA LYS A 233 12.43 14.52 0.02
C LYS A 233 12.66 15.13 1.41
N SER A 234 11.76 16.02 1.85
CA SER A 234 11.85 16.64 3.16
C SER A 234 11.64 15.63 4.29
N PHE A 235 10.70 14.69 4.12
CA PHE A 235 10.48 13.62 5.09
C PHE A 235 11.73 12.75 5.31
N LEU A 236 12.33 12.24 4.22
CA LEU A 236 13.51 11.38 4.31
C LEU A 236 14.73 12.09 4.89
N LYS A 237 14.82 13.42 4.77
CA LYS A 237 15.89 14.23 5.37
C LYS A 237 15.59 14.65 6.81
N GLY A 238 14.39 14.41 7.33
CA GLY A 238 13.95 14.91 8.64
C GLY A 238 13.67 16.42 8.67
N GLU A 239 13.47 17.05 7.50
CA GLU A 239 13.14 18.48 7.35
C GLU A 239 11.63 18.69 7.58
N VAL A 240 11.19 18.52 8.84
CA VAL A 240 9.77 18.48 9.23
C VAL A 240 9.02 19.73 8.77
N LYS A 241 9.59 20.93 8.96
CA LYS A 241 8.95 22.20 8.62
C LYS A 241 8.66 22.30 7.11
N ASP A 242 9.64 21.93 6.27
CA ASP A 242 9.47 21.98 4.82
C ASP A 242 8.49 20.91 4.33
N MET A 243 8.51 19.72 4.97
CA MET A 243 7.51 18.70 4.73
C MET A 243 6.11 19.21 4.99
N PHE A 244 5.84 19.86 6.13
CA PHE A 244 4.51 20.37 6.47
C PHE A 244 4.04 21.50 5.54
N SER A 245 4.96 22.36 5.08
CA SER A 245 4.65 23.37 4.08
C SER A 245 4.12 22.76 2.77
N ASN A 246 4.81 21.77 2.24
CA ASN A 246 4.38 21.06 1.03
C ASN A 246 3.14 20.20 1.26
N LEU A 247 3.02 19.57 2.43
CA LEU A 247 1.89 18.73 2.80
C LEU A 247 0.57 19.53 2.91
N LYS A 248 0.64 20.78 3.38
CA LYS A 248 -0.49 21.69 3.39
C LYS A 248 -1.03 21.91 1.97
N GLU A 249 -0.14 22.18 1.02
CA GLU A 249 -0.53 22.40 -0.39
C GLU A 249 -1.01 21.10 -1.04
N LEU A 250 -0.36 19.97 -0.76
CA LEU A 250 -0.82 18.65 -1.19
C LEU A 250 -2.24 18.35 -0.67
N SER A 251 -2.50 18.59 0.61
CA SER A 251 -3.81 18.36 1.23
C SER A 251 -4.90 19.25 0.61
N LYS A 252 -4.60 20.53 0.37
CA LYS A 252 -5.50 21.46 -0.35
C LYS A 252 -5.79 21.00 -1.77
N PHE A 253 -4.75 20.57 -2.49
CA PHE A 253 -4.87 20.03 -3.83
C PHE A 253 -5.83 18.84 -3.88
N LEU A 254 -5.63 17.87 -2.99
CA LEU A 254 -6.47 16.67 -2.91
C LEU A 254 -7.93 17.03 -2.62
N LEU A 255 -8.19 17.92 -1.66
CA LEU A 255 -9.56 18.37 -1.35
C LEU A 255 -10.20 19.11 -2.53
N GLY A 256 -9.46 19.98 -3.21
CA GLY A 256 -10.00 20.83 -4.26
C GLY A 256 -10.14 20.13 -5.62
N ARG A 257 -9.16 19.32 -6.01
CA ARG A 257 -9.08 18.71 -7.35
C ARG A 257 -9.45 17.24 -7.40
N MET A 258 -9.29 16.53 -6.28
CA MET A 258 -9.50 15.08 -6.17
C MET A 258 -10.60 14.72 -5.16
N SER A 259 -11.53 15.62 -4.92
CA SER A 259 -12.63 15.40 -3.98
C SER A 259 -13.49 14.16 -4.25
N PRO A 260 -13.66 13.63 -5.49
CA PRO A 260 -14.35 12.35 -5.70
C PRO A 260 -13.69 11.16 -5.00
N MET A 261 -12.37 11.20 -4.77
CA MET A 261 -11.61 10.17 -4.06
C MET A 261 -11.76 10.26 -2.54
N ILE A 262 -12.30 11.38 -2.03
CA ILE A 262 -12.47 11.62 -0.60
C ILE A 262 -13.93 11.30 -0.22
N PRO A 263 -14.18 10.37 0.72
CA PRO A 263 -15.54 10.09 1.18
C PRO A 263 -16.23 11.35 1.67
N ARG A 264 -17.47 11.58 1.24
CA ARG A 264 -18.20 12.86 1.46
C ARG A 264 -18.20 13.31 2.92
N LYS A 265 -18.39 12.35 3.85
CA LYS A 265 -18.44 12.64 5.30
C LYS A 265 -17.12 13.16 5.88
N PHE A 266 -15.98 12.92 5.21
CA PHE A 266 -14.66 13.39 5.68
C PHE A 266 -14.21 14.71 5.05
N ARG A 267 -14.90 15.25 4.04
CA ARG A 267 -14.48 16.49 3.37
C ARG A 267 -14.50 17.70 4.31
N GLN A 268 -15.48 17.78 5.21
CA GLN A 268 -15.54 18.85 6.19
C GLN A 268 -14.39 18.74 7.22
N LEU A 269 -14.10 17.51 7.68
CA LEU A 269 -12.97 17.23 8.55
C LEU A 269 -11.63 17.60 7.89
N TRP A 270 -11.50 17.25 6.64
CA TRP A 270 -10.31 17.60 5.83
C TRP A 270 -10.11 19.10 5.71
N LYS A 271 -11.19 19.85 5.43
CA LYS A 271 -11.19 21.30 5.35
C LYS A 271 -10.83 21.93 6.71
N GLN A 272 -11.39 21.43 7.80
CA GLN A 272 -11.11 21.89 9.16
C GLN A 272 -9.60 21.79 9.46
N GLY A 273 -8.96 20.66 9.21
CA GLY A 273 -7.53 20.48 9.45
C GLY A 273 -6.66 21.50 8.69
N ILE A 274 -7.02 21.83 7.44
CA ILE A 274 -6.33 22.85 6.64
C ILE A 274 -6.53 24.24 7.25
N GLU A 275 -7.76 24.58 7.68
CA GLU A 275 -8.11 25.90 8.22
C GLU A 275 -7.51 26.16 9.60
N THR A 276 -7.47 25.15 10.46
CA THR A 276 -6.89 25.24 11.83
C THR A 276 -5.39 25.01 11.87
N GLU A 277 -4.82 24.51 10.76
CA GLU A 277 -3.41 24.07 10.67
C GLU A 277 -3.02 23.06 11.75
N SER A 278 -4.00 22.32 12.27
CA SER A 278 -3.77 21.33 13.33
C SER A 278 -3.36 19.98 12.80
N TYR A 279 -3.80 19.65 11.59
CA TYR A 279 -3.44 18.44 10.87
C TYR A 279 -3.70 18.60 9.37
N TYR A 280 -3.02 17.80 8.58
CA TYR A 280 -3.25 17.72 7.13
C TYR A 280 -3.55 16.28 6.76
N LEU A 281 -4.66 16.09 6.05
CA LEU A 281 -5.09 14.77 5.59
C LEU A 281 -4.63 14.51 4.14
N LYS A 282 -4.44 13.24 3.83
CA LYS A 282 -4.21 12.75 2.47
C LYS A 282 -4.84 11.36 2.28
N LEU A 283 -4.99 10.96 1.03
CA LEU A 283 -5.47 9.62 0.71
C LEU A 283 -4.52 8.53 1.24
N CYS A 284 -5.06 7.38 1.59
CA CYS A 284 -4.33 6.15 1.83
C CYS A 284 -4.74 5.17 0.71
N GLY A 285 -3.87 4.95 -0.28
CA GLY A 285 -4.21 4.22 -1.50
C GLY A 285 -5.12 5.03 -2.43
N SER A 286 -6.08 4.38 -3.09
CA SER A 286 -6.99 5.04 -4.05
C SER A 286 -8.04 5.96 -3.42
N GLY A 287 -8.23 5.89 -2.12
CA GLY A 287 -9.32 6.61 -1.44
C GLY A 287 -10.67 5.91 -1.60
N GLY A 288 -11.76 6.68 -1.45
CA GLY A 288 -13.13 6.15 -1.50
C GLY A 288 -13.59 5.45 -0.22
N GLY A 289 -12.68 5.04 0.63
CA GLY A 289 -12.91 4.31 1.88
C GLY A 289 -11.59 3.85 2.49
N GLY A 290 -11.64 2.87 3.38
CA GLY A 290 -10.48 2.36 4.10
C GLY A 290 -9.91 3.38 5.08
N PHE A 291 -8.59 3.54 5.08
CA PHE A 291 -7.94 4.55 5.92
C PHE A 291 -7.76 5.89 5.20
N ILE A 292 -7.70 6.95 5.99
CA ILE A 292 -7.18 8.27 5.59
C ILE A 292 -5.90 8.51 6.38
N LEU A 293 -4.83 8.93 5.71
CA LEU A 293 -3.59 9.33 6.35
C LEU A 293 -3.69 10.76 6.87
N GLY A 294 -3.23 10.98 8.10
CA GLY A 294 -3.12 12.29 8.70
C GLY A 294 -1.71 12.57 9.19
N PHE A 295 -1.31 13.82 9.12
CA PHE A 295 -0.02 14.33 9.58
C PHE A 295 -0.26 15.53 10.48
N THR A 296 0.46 15.63 11.58
CA THR A 296 0.33 16.73 12.53
C THR A 296 1.67 17.06 13.18
N GLU A 297 1.89 18.33 13.50
CA GLU A 297 3.01 18.77 14.35
C GLU A 297 2.73 18.56 15.84
N ASP A 298 1.45 18.30 16.22
CA ASP A 298 1.05 18.04 17.60
C ASP A 298 -0.10 17.02 17.65
N ILE A 299 0.24 15.78 18.00
CA ILE A 299 -0.71 14.66 18.05
C ILE A 299 -1.79 14.89 19.09
N GLU A 300 -1.48 15.50 20.23
CA GLU A 300 -2.48 15.71 21.28
C GLU A 300 -3.50 16.79 20.86
N LYS A 301 -3.04 17.82 20.15
CA LYS A 301 -3.94 18.82 19.54
C LYS A 301 -4.83 18.17 18.49
N ALA A 302 -4.25 17.35 17.61
CA ALA A 302 -5.01 16.63 16.59
C ALA A 302 -6.06 15.69 17.21
N LYS A 303 -5.73 14.94 18.27
CA LYS A 303 -6.69 14.09 19.00
C LYS A 303 -7.88 14.85 19.54
N ILE A 304 -7.68 16.06 20.05
CA ILE A 304 -8.77 16.90 20.56
C ILE A 304 -9.73 17.29 19.44
N GLU A 305 -9.19 17.69 18.28
CA GLU A 305 -10.02 18.06 17.13
C GLU A 305 -10.66 16.84 16.43
N LEU A 306 -10.02 15.69 16.51
CA LEU A 306 -10.48 14.42 15.93
C LEU A 306 -11.15 13.50 16.95
N LYS A 307 -11.61 14.01 18.09
CA LYS A 307 -12.14 13.25 19.22
C LYS A 307 -13.26 12.25 18.89
N ASP A 308 -14.02 12.52 17.83
CA ASP A 308 -15.11 11.66 17.36
C ASP A 308 -14.65 10.54 16.42
N TYR A 309 -13.34 10.47 16.16
CA TYR A 309 -12.72 9.49 15.28
C TYR A 309 -11.64 8.71 16.02
N HIS A 310 -11.56 7.42 15.72
CA HIS A 310 -10.40 6.63 16.16
C HIS A 310 -9.20 6.96 15.28
N ILE A 311 -8.08 7.32 15.91
CA ILE A 311 -6.83 7.59 15.21
C ILE A 311 -5.73 6.66 15.73
N ASP A 312 -5.05 5.97 14.79
CA ASP A 312 -3.89 5.12 15.05
C ASP A 312 -2.61 5.86 14.68
N VAL A 313 -1.76 6.15 15.66
CA VAL A 313 -0.47 6.79 15.39
C VAL A 313 0.54 5.76 14.92
N ILE A 314 1.04 5.93 13.70
CA ILE A 314 1.94 4.98 13.04
C ILE A 314 3.40 5.41 13.04
N HIS A 315 3.67 6.70 13.23
CA HIS A 315 5.03 7.25 13.32
C HIS A 315 5.02 8.54 14.14
N ARG A 316 6.09 8.81 14.92
CA ARG A 316 6.30 10.06 15.66
C ARG A 316 7.63 10.70 15.30
N PHE A 317 7.68 12.02 15.27
CA PHE A 317 8.88 12.80 14.99
C PHE A 317 8.92 14.09 15.84
#